data_46e433a96a239fe8aee0ce368c1f5d0d
#
_entry.id   46e433a96a239fe8aee0ce368c1f5d0d
#
_cell.length_a   1.000
_cell.length_b   1.000
_cell.length_c   1.000
_cell.angle_alpha   90.00
_cell.angle_beta   90.00
_cell.angle_gamma   90.00
#
_symmetry.space_group_name_H-M   'P 1'
#
loop_
_entity.id
_entity.type
_entity.pdbx_description
1 polymer ?
#
loop_
_entity_poly.entity_id
_entity_poly.type
_entity_poly.pdbx_seq_one_letter_code
_entity_poly.pdbx_strand_id
1 'polypeptide(L)'
;MHFKLPQKKENPPKALTHEDFLKIRDLEIPERRKSLALTRDLFLFACYTGTAYADTVSITEENLFRDEEGSLWLKYHRKKNKMLARVKLLPEALAMLEKYKDPTRPTLLPPQEFRVLRGNMKSLRVLSGISMDLVYHVGRHSFASLVTLEEGVPIETISRMLGHNNIQTTQIYARVTPKKLFEDMDKFIEANKDFKFVL
;
A
#
# COMPACT_ATOMS: atom_id res chain seq x y z
N MET A 1 -4.92 35.91 -27.56
CA MET A 1 -5.89 35.27 -26.65
C MET A 1 -5.22 34.03 -26.05
N HIS A 2 -4.71 34.11 -24.79
CA HIS A 2 -4.08 32.99 -24.12
C HIS A 2 -5.17 32.19 -23.38
N PHE A 3 -5.51 31.04 -23.91
CA PHE A 3 -6.40 30.08 -23.24
C PHE A 3 -5.62 29.44 -22.08
N LYS A 4 -5.85 29.91 -20.83
CA LYS A 4 -5.42 29.19 -19.63
C LYS A 4 -6.42 28.07 -19.37
N LEU A 5 -6.03 26.84 -19.64
CA LEU A 5 -6.76 25.68 -19.13
C LEU A 5 -6.83 25.76 -17.61
N PRO A 6 -7.99 25.53 -16.98
CA PRO A 6 -8.10 25.49 -15.53
C PRO A 6 -7.23 24.33 -15.02
N GLN A 7 -6.15 24.65 -14.33
CA GLN A 7 -5.38 23.66 -13.60
C GLN A 7 -6.26 23.15 -12.46
N LYS A 8 -6.78 21.94 -12.61
CA LYS A 8 -7.38 21.20 -11.52
C LYS A 8 -6.31 21.05 -10.45
N LYS A 9 -6.45 21.74 -9.32
CA LYS A 9 -5.60 21.51 -8.14
C LYS A 9 -5.88 20.08 -7.68
N GLU A 10 -5.17 19.11 -8.21
CA GLU A 10 -5.18 17.76 -7.69
C GLU A 10 -4.44 17.79 -6.36
N ASN A 11 -5.20 17.71 -5.28
CA ASN A 11 -4.61 17.44 -3.98
C ASN A 11 -3.93 16.07 -4.06
N PRO A 12 -2.66 15.96 -3.60
CA PRO A 12 -1.98 14.67 -3.59
C PRO A 12 -2.79 13.66 -2.79
N PRO A 13 -2.77 12.38 -3.18
CA PRO A 13 -3.37 11.34 -2.37
C PRO A 13 -2.74 11.38 -0.99
N LYS A 14 -3.60 11.29 0.02
CA LYS A 14 -3.16 11.30 1.42
C LYS A 14 -2.54 9.95 1.74
N ALA A 15 -1.23 9.83 1.62
CA ALA A 15 -0.43 8.73 2.14
C ALA A 15 0.10 9.08 3.55
N LEU A 16 0.44 8.09 4.34
CA LEU A 16 1.14 8.29 5.61
C LEU A 16 2.55 8.82 5.34
N THR A 17 3.09 9.57 6.29
CA THR A 17 4.53 9.76 6.40
C THR A 17 5.16 8.49 7.00
N HIS A 18 6.47 8.33 6.87
CA HIS A 18 7.18 7.22 7.52
C HIS A 18 6.97 7.23 9.04
N GLU A 19 7.02 8.40 9.67
CA GLU A 19 6.77 8.57 11.10
C GLU A 19 5.36 8.14 11.50
N ASP A 20 4.33 8.59 10.77
CA ASP A 20 2.93 8.21 11.06
C ASP A 20 2.67 6.72 10.86
N PHE A 21 3.32 6.11 9.86
CA PHE A 21 3.29 4.67 9.66
C PHE A 21 3.84 3.92 10.88
N LEU A 22 5.01 4.32 11.39
CA LEU A 22 5.60 3.73 12.59
C LEU A 22 4.72 3.90 13.83
N LYS A 23 4.09 5.07 14.02
CA LYS A 23 3.14 5.30 15.12
C LYS A 23 1.95 4.32 15.10
N ILE A 24 1.45 3.96 13.92
CA ILE A 24 0.37 2.97 13.81
C ILE A 24 0.89 1.56 14.04
N ARG A 25 2.04 1.23 13.43
CA ARG A 25 2.64 -0.11 13.53
C ARG A 25 2.95 -0.46 14.99
N ASP A 26 3.55 0.46 15.71
CA ASP A 26 4.08 0.24 17.04
C ASP A 26 3.08 0.61 18.16
N LEU A 27 1.84 0.99 17.77
CA LEU A 27 0.81 1.35 18.73
C LEU A 27 0.45 0.16 19.64
N GLU A 28 0.66 0.33 20.93
CA GLU A 28 0.23 -0.65 21.93
C GLU A 28 -1.31 -0.61 22.09
N ILE A 29 -1.94 -1.72 21.78
CA ILE A 29 -3.39 -1.88 21.89
C ILE A 29 -3.67 -2.93 22.97
N PRO A 30 -4.39 -2.56 24.05
CA PRO A 30 -4.74 -3.51 25.11
C PRO A 30 -5.48 -4.74 24.56
N GLU A 31 -5.17 -5.93 25.09
CA GLU A 31 -5.73 -7.22 24.61
C GLU A 31 -7.26 -7.25 24.59
N ARG A 32 -7.93 -6.55 25.52
CA ARG A 32 -9.40 -6.43 25.55
C ARG A 32 -9.97 -5.73 24.31
N ARG A 33 -9.16 -4.96 23.55
CA ARG A 33 -9.58 -4.23 22.35
C ARG A 33 -9.30 -5.02 21.06
N LYS A 34 -9.63 -6.30 21.04
CA LYS A 34 -9.36 -7.22 19.89
C LYS A 34 -9.85 -6.67 18.55
N SER A 35 -11.04 -6.04 18.53
CA SER A 35 -11.59 -5.43 17.29
C SER A 35 -10.76 -4.26 16.78
N LEU A 36 -10.17 -3.45 17.67
CA LEU A 36 -9.28 -2.35 17.30
C LEU A 36 -7.93 -2.89 16.78
N ALA A 37 -7.39 -3.91 17.47
CA ALA A 37 -6.15 -4.58 17.03
C ALA A 37 -6.32 -5.19 15.64
N LEU A 38 -7.43 -5.88 15.38
CA LEU A 38 -7.75 -6.40 14.06
C LEU A 38 -7.83 -5.28 13.01
N THR A 39 -8.47 -4.16 13.32
CA THR A 39 -8.54 -3.02 12.38
C THR A 39 -7.15 -2.49 12.03
N ARG A 40 -6.26 -2.32 13.03
CA ARG A 40 -4.87 -1.92 12.81
C ARG A 40 -4.17 -2.89 11.88
N ASP A 41 -4.26 -4.17 12.15
CA ASP A 41 -3.56 -5.19 11.39
C ASP A 41 -4.09 -5.30 9.94
N LEU A 42 -5.41 -5.22 9.74
CA LEU A 42 -5.99 -5.13 8.40
C LEU A 42 -5.52 -3.89 7.63
N PHE A 43 -5.42 -2.75 8.32
CA PHE A 43 -4.91 -1.52 7.72
C PHE A 43 -3.43 -1.63 7.36
N LEU A 44 -2.59 -2.17 8.25
CA LEU A 44 -1.18 -2.43 7.98
C LEU A 44 -1.00 -3.45 6.85
N PHE A 45 -1.86 -4.48 6.77
CA PHE A 45 -1.86 -5.38 5.63
C PHE A 45 -2.10 -4.64 4.31
N ALA A 46 -3.01 -3.66 4.30
CA ALA A 46 -3.19 -2.81 3.13
C ALA A 46 -1.96 -1.92 2.84
N CYS A 47 -1.23 -1.47 3.86
CA CYS A 47 0.04 -0.76 3.69
C CYS A 47 1.13 -1.64 3.08
N TYR A 48 1.14 -2.94 3.36
CA TYR A 48 2.14 -3.88 2.83
C TYR A 48 1.77 -4.52 1.49
N THR A 49 0.49 -4.48 1.10
CA THR A 49 0.01 -5.20 -0.10
C THR A 49 -0.72 -4.32 -1.12
N GLY A 50 -1.08 -3.10 -0.73
CA GLY A 50 -1.87 -2.21 -1.55
C GLY A 50 -3.33 -2.65 -1.76
N THR A 51 -3.84 -3.64 -1.01
CA THR A 51 -5.20 -4.14 -1.15
C THR A 51 -6.25 -3.13 -0.66
N ALA A 52 -7.37 -3.01 -1.34
CA ALA A 52 -8.54 -2.29 -0.83
C ALA A 52 -9.28 -3.17 0.18
N TYR A 53 -10.04 -2.58 1.10
CA TYR A 53 -10.72 -3.35 2.16
C TYR A 53 -11.56 -4.52 1.63
N ALA A 54 -12.39 -4.27 0.62
CA ALA A 54 -13.22 -5.32 0.03
C ALA A 54 -12.40 -6.45 -0.62
N ASP A 55 -11.21 -6.15 -1.12
CA ASP A 55 -10.29 -7.15 -1.64
C ASP A 55 -9.61 -7.89 -0.47
N THR A 56 -9.09 -7.17 0.54
CA THR A 56 -8.42 -7.74 1.73
C THR A 56 -9.24 -8.82 2.41
N VAL A 57 -10.53 -8.55 2.67
CA VAL A 57 -11.40 -9.48 3.40
C VAL A 57 -12.03 -10.55 2.52
N SER A 58 -11.65 -10.62 1.27
CA SER A 58 -12.15 -11.62 0.33
C SER A 58 -11.07 -12.56 -0.21
N ILE A 59 -9.81 -12.35 0.14
CA ILE A 59 -8.74 -13.25 -0.28
C ILE A 59 -8.83 -14.59 0.44
N THR A 60 -8.58 -15.65 -0.34
CA THR A 60 -8.59 -17.04 0.10
C THR A 60 -7.24 -17.68 -0.20
N GLU A 61 -7.02 -18.93 0.19
CA GLU A 61 -5.80 -19.69 -0.16
C GLU A 61 -5.57 -19.78 -1.68
N GLU A 62 -6.62 -19.80 -2.49
CA GLU A 62 -6.54 -19.82 -3.95
C GLU A 62 -5.88 -18.57 -4.54
N ASN A 63 -5.84 -17.49 -3.79
CA ASN A 63 -5.18 -16.26 -4.19
C ASN A 63 -3.66 -16.26 -3.93
N LEU A 64 -3.16 -17.27 -3.22
CA LEU A 64 -1.75 -17.43 -2.91
C LEU A 64 -1.08 -18.37 -3.90
N PHE A 65 0.11 -18.01 -4.37
CA PHE A 65 0.96 -18.89 -5.15
C PHE A 65 2.43 -18.65 -4.83
N ARG A 66 3.26 -19.68 -5.04
CA ARG A 66 4.71 -19.55 -4.94
C ARG A 66 5.32 -19.42 -6.32
N ASP A 67 6.32 -18.55 -6.42
CA ASP A 67 7.16 -18.48 -7.62
C ASP A 67 8.23 -19.60 -7.60
N GLU A 68 9.04 -19.67 -8.65
CA GLU A 68 10.12 -20.67 -8.80
C GLU A 68 11.19 -20.54 -7.70
N GLU A 69 11.31 -19.35 -7.09
CA GLU A 69 12.24 -19.07 -5.99
C GLU A 69 11.64 -19.42 -4.61
N GLY A 70 10.38 -19.88 -4.58
CA GLY A 70 9.66 -20.23 -3.35
C GLY A 70 9.01 -19.05 -2.64
N SER A 71 9.11 -17.83 -3.18
CA SER A 71 8.48 -16.65 -2.59
C SER A 71 6.97 -16.68 -2.74
N LEU A 72 6.26 -16.26 -1.71
CA LEU A 72 4.79 -16.26 -1.71
C LEU A 72 4.25 -14.95 -2.28
N TRP A 73 3.32 -15.08 -3.19
CA TRP A 73 2.65 -13.99 -3.89
C TRP A 73 1.15 -14.03 -3.65
N LEU A 74 0.55 -12.84 -3.59
CA LEU A 74 -0.90 -12.63 -3.63
C LEU A 74 -1.30 -12.25 -5.05
N LYS A 75 -2.25 -13.03 -5.65
CA LYS A 75 -2.81 -12.80 -6.98
C LYS A 75 -4.32 -12.81 -6.89
N TYR A 76 -4.96 -11.70 -7.28
CA TYR A 76 -6.40 -11.57 -7.19
C TYR A 76 -6.96 -10.61 -8.23
N HIS A 77 -8.24 -10.78 -8.57
CA HIS A 77 -8.96 -9.80 -9.37
C HIS A 77 -9.66 -8.81 -8.44
N ARG A 78 -9.38 -7.54 -8.64
CA ARG A 78 -9.98 -6.48 -7.84
C ARG A 78 -11.51 -6.48 -7.95
N LYS A 79 -12.21 -6.38 -6.83
CA LYS A 79 -13.68 -6.35 -6.81
C LYS A 79 -14.25 -5.16 -7.58
N LYS A 80 -13.57 -3.99 -7.52
CA LYS A 80 -14.04 -2.74 -8.12
C LYS A 80 -14.01 -2.74 -9.67
N ASN A 81 -12.93 -3.22 -10.27
CA ASN A 81 -12.69 -3.05 -11.72
C ASN A 81 -12.28 -4.35 -12.43
N LYS A 82 -12.28 -5.47 -11.72
CA LYS A 82 -11.91 -6.81 -12.23
C LYS A 82 -10.48 -6.94 -12.77
N MET A 83 -9.64 -5.91 -12.58
CA MET A 83 -8.25 -5.96 -12.99
C MET A 83 -7.45 -6.90 -12.11
N LEU A 84 -6.51 -7.60 -12.73
CA LEU A 84 -5.59 -8.47 -12.03
C LEU A 84 -4.55 -7.65 -11.26
N ALA A 85 -4.43 -7.92 -9.98
CA ALA A 85 -3.39 -7.41 -9.11
C ALA A 85 -2.48 -8.55 -8.66
N ARG A 86 -1.18 -8.27 -8.54
CA ARG A 86 -0.18 -9.23 -8.06
C ARG A 86 0.83 -8.49 -7.18
N VAL A 87 1.08 -9.02 -6.00
CA VAL A 87 2.07 -8.46 -5.09
C VAL A 87 2.82 -9.58 -4.38
N LYS A 88 4.14 -9.47 -4.30
CA LYS A 88 4.96 -10.35 -3.47
C LYS A 88 4.70 -10.03 -2.01
N LEU A 89 4.43 -11.03 -1.20
CA LEU A 89 4.13 -10.82 0.20
C LEU A 89 5.41 -10.57 1.00
N LEU A 90 5.44 -9.42 1.66
CA LEU A 90 6.50 -9.07 2.60
C LEU A 90 6.39 -9.93 3.89
N PRO A 91 7.48 -10.11 4.64
CA PRO A 91 7.46 -10.88 5.89
C PRO A 91 6.38 -10.44 6.87
N GLU A 92 6.12 -9.14 6.97
CA GLU A 92 5.10 -8.56 7.84
C GLU A 92 3.68 -8.96 7.40
N ALA A 93 3.42 -8.99 6.10
CA ALA A 93 2.14 -9.46 5.58
C ALA A 93 1.95 -10.96 5.83
N LEU A 94 3.01 -11.76 5.68
CA LEU A 94 3.00 -13.19 5.99
C LEU A 94 2.73 -13.46 7.47
N ALA A 95 3.38 -12.71 8.37
CA ALA A 95 3.14 -12.80 9.81
C ALA A 95 1.68 -12.49 10.18
N MET A 96 1.04 -11.54 9.48
CA MET A 96 -0.38 -11.25 9.67
C MET A 96 -1.28 -12.39 9.19
N LEU A 97 -0.98 -13.01 8.05
CA LEU A 97 -1.74 -14.16 7.57
C LEU A 97 -1.64 -15.33 8.56
N GLU A 98 -0.45 -15.61 9.08
CA GLU A 98 -0.26 -16.67 10.08
C GLU A 98 -0.96 -16.35 11.41
N LYS A 99 -0.89 -15.09 11.89
CA LYS A 99 -1.57 -14.63 13.12
C LYS A 99 -3.09 -14.84 13.06
N TYR A 100 -3.69 -14.66 11.89
CA TYR A 100 -5.14 -14.76 11.70
C TYR A 100 -5.58 -16.05 11.01
N LYS A 101 -4.69 -17.03 10.92
CA LYS A 101 -4.99 -18.33 10.32
C LYS A 101 -6.13 -19.01 11.08
N ASP A 102 -7.12 -19.45 10.33
CA ASP A 102 -8.31 -20.10 10.86
C ASP A 102 -8.85 -21.08 9.80
N PRO A 103 -8.67 -22.39 9.98
CA PRO A 103 -9.09 -23.38 8.99
C PRO A 103 -10.61 -23.50 8.83
N THR A 104 -11.38 -22.92 9.75
CA THR A 104 -12.85 -22.91 9.67
C THR A 104 -13.38 -21.75 8.83
N ARG A 105 -12.54 -20.77 8.54
CA ARG A 105 -12.90 -19.59 7.76
C ARG A 105 -12.36 -19.70 6.32
N PRO A 106 -13.17 -19.45 5.30
CA PRO A 106 -12.73 -19.52 3.90
C PRO A 106 -11.78 -18.39 3.51
N THR A 107 -11.80 -17.25 4.21
CA THR A 107 -10.95 -16.09 3.93
C THR A 107 -9.71 -16.07 4.82
N LEU A 108 -8.58 -15.62 4.28
CA LEU A 108 -7.30 -15.58 5.01
C LEU A 108 -7.34 -14.60 6.19
N LEU A 109 -8.04 -13.49 6.05
CA LEU A 109 -8.18 -12.48 7.10
C LEU A 109 -9.63 -12.34 7.53
N PRO A 110 -9.91 -12.13 8.83
CA PRO A 110 -11.27 -11.98 9.33
C PRO A 110 -11.90 -10.68 8.85
N PRO A 111 -13.11 -10.73 8.29
CA PRO A 111 -13.82 -9.51 7.92
C PRO A 111 -14.29 -8.76 9.16
N GLN A 112 -14.42 -7.44 9.04
CA GLN A 112 -15.09 -6.58 10.01
C GLN A 112 -16.30 -5.90 9.35
N GLU A 113 -17.33 -5.64 10.12
CA GLU A 113 -18.41 -4.76 9.69
C GLU A 113 -17.85 -3.37 9.35
N PHE A 114 -18.26 -2.80 8.22
CA PHE A 114 -17.73 -1.52 7.74
C PHE A 114 -17.91 -0.36 8.74
N ARG A 115 -19.01 -0.36 9.48
CA ARG A 115 -19.27 0.62 10.54
C ARG A 115 -18.24 0.53 11.67
N VAL A 116 -17.91 -0.70 12.08
CA VAL A 116 -16.91 -0.98 13.13
C VAL A 116 -15.51 -0.58 12.63
N LEU A 117 -15.15 -1.01 11.43
CA LEU A 117 -13.89 -0.63 10.78
C LEU A 117 -13.71 0.89 10.79
N ARG A 118 -14.72 1.63 10.31
CA ARG A 118 -14.68 3.09 10.23
C ARG A 118 -14.54 3.76 11.60
N GLY A 119 -15.23 3.25 12.62
CA GLY A 119 -15.11 3.72 14.00
C GLY A 119 -13.72 3.47 14.57
N ASN A 120 -13.19 2.27 14.36
CA ASN A 120 -11.86 1.89 14.82
C ASN A 120 -10.75 2.67 14.10
N MET A 121 -10.88 2.97 12.80
CA MET A 121 -9.93 3.84 12.09
C MET A 121 -9.84 5.24 12.72
N LYS A 122 -10.96 5.82 13.15
CA LYS A 122 -10.95 7.09 13.91
C LYS A 122 -10.24 6.93 15.26
N SER A 123 -10.47 5.83 15.96
CA SER A 123 -9.80 5.54 17.24
C SER A 123 -8.29 5.36 17.06
N LEU A 124 -7.85 4.64 16.00
CA LEU A 124 -6.43 4.49 15.65
C LEU A 124 -5.79 5.85 15.40
N ARG A 125 -6.44 6.72 14.62
CA ARG A 125 -5.97 8.08 14.38
C ARG A 125 -5.70 8.85 15.68
N VAL A 126 -6.67 8.83 16.58
CA VAL A 126 -6.56 9.55 17.87
C VAL A 126 -5.45 8.97 18.74
N LEU A 127 -5.41 7.64 18.87
CA LEU A 127 -4.44 6.95 19.74
C LEU A 127 -3.02 7.06 19.22
N SER A 128 -2.82 7.10 17.90
CA SER A 128 -1.50 7.28 17.29
C SER A 128 -1.09 8.75 17.13
N GLY A 129 -1.96 9.71 17.48
CA GLY A 129 -1.67 11.14 17.37
C GLY A 129 -1.54 11.66 15.94
N ILE A 130 -2.12 10.96 14.96
CA ILE A 130 -2.05 11.35 13.55
C ILE A 130 -3.03 12.48 13.25
N SER A 131 -2.53 13.54 12.62
CA SER A 131 -3.35 14.73 12.30
C SER A 131 -4.26 14.53 11.09
N MET A 132 -3.82 13.76 10.07
CA MET A 132 -4.60 13.52 8.86
C MET A 132 -5.80 12.59 9.11
N ASP A 133 -6.83 12.68 8.26
CA ASP A 133 -7.94 11.73 8.32
C ASP A 133 -7.48 10.32 7.93
N LEU A 134 -7.56 9.39 8.88
CA LEU A 134 -7.16 8.01 8.68
C LEU A 134 -8.37 7.19 8.22
N VAL A 135 -8.36 6.82 6.95
CA VAL A 135 -9.34 5.90 6.35
C VAL A 135 -8.61 4.70 5.75
N TYR A 136 -9.28 3.57 5.59
CA TYR A 136 -8.63 2.34 5.14
C TYR A 136 -7.86 2.51 3.81
N HIS A 137 -8.37 3.32 2.91
CA HIS A 137 -7.74 3.56 1.61
C HIS A 137 -6.38 4.28 1.68
N VAL A 138 -6.11 4.96 2.80
CA VAL A 138 -4.79 5.56 3.08
C VAL A 138 -3.71 4.48 3.12
N GLY A 139 -4.00 3.26 3.62
CA GLY A 139 -3.06 2.14 3.60
C GLY A 139 -2.59 1.79 2.18
N ARG A 140 -3.52 1.72 1.24
CA ARG A 140 -3.18 1.50 -0.18
C ARG A 140 -2.39 2.65 -0.79
N HIS A 141 -2.68 3.90 -0.42
CA HIS A 141 -1.89 5.05 -0.83
C HIS A 141 -0.47 4.99 -0.27
N SER A 142 -0.34 4.58 1.00
CA SER A 142 0.96 4.41 1.65
C SER A 142 1.78 3.28 1.03
N PHE A 143 1.15 2.17 0.63
CA PHE A 143 1.82 1.14 -0.16
C PHE A 143 2.42 1.73 -1.44
N ALA A 144 1.63 2.48 -2.21
CA ALA A 144 2.08 3.06 -3.47
C ALA A 144 3.20 4.11 -3.31
N SER A 145 3.24 4.81 -2.19
CA SER A 145 4.23 5.86 -1.93
C SER A 145 5.42 5.35 -1.13
N LEU A 146 5.19 5.01 0.14
CA LEU A 146 6.26 4.67 1.09
C LEU A 146 6.90 3.31 0.82
N VAL A 147 6.08 2.30 0.53
CA VAL A 147 6.56 0.91 0.48
C VAL A 147 7.11 0.55 -0.89
N THR A 148 6.74 1.29 -1.93
CA THR A 148 7.19 0.98 -3.29
C THR A 148 7.90 2.12 -4.00
N LEU A 149 7.27 3.28 -4.16
CA LEU A 149 7.83 4.37 -4.98
C LEU A 149 9.07 5.00 -4.36
N GLU A 150 9.06 5.23 -3.04
CA GLU A 150 10.22 5.78 -2.32
C GLU A 150 11.40 4.81 -2.32
N GLU A 151 11.12 3.50 -2.39
CA GLU A 151 12.13 2.43 -2.50
C GLU A 151 12.56 2.17 -3.95
N GLY A 152 12.12 2.97 -4.91
CA GLY A 152 12.59 2.94 -6.30
C GLY A 152 11.85 1.95 -7.21
N VAL A 153 10.73 1.39 -6.78
CA VAL A 153 9.92 0.53 -7.67
C VAL A 153 9.32 1.37 -8.79
N PRO A 154 9.47 0.99 -10.08
CA PRO A 154 8.93 1.73 -11.20
C PRO A 154 7.41 1.88 -11.13
N ILE A 155 6.91 3.05 -11.54
CA ILE A 155 5.48 3.38 -11.46
C ILE A 155 4.60 2.41 -12.25
N GLU A 156 5.08 1.89 -13.37
CA GLU A 156 4.41 0.88 -14.20
C GLU A 156 4.23 -0.42 -13.42
N THR A 157 5.26 -0.82 -12.67
CA THR A 157 5.22 -1.99 -11.80
C THR A 157 4.20 -1.79 -10.68
N ILE A 158 4.21 -0.62 -10.02
CA ILE A 158 3.23 -0.26 -8.98
C ILE A 158 1.81 -0.28 -9.54
N SER A 159 1.62 0.26 -10.73
CA SER A 159 0.32 0.25 -11.41
C SER A 159 -0.23 -1.16 -11.60
N ARG A 160 0.62 -2.11 -11.99
CA ARG A 160 0.30 -3.54 -12.14
C ARG A 160 0.05 -4.21 -10.79
N MET A 161 0.90 -3.94 -9.79
CA MET A 161 0.71 -4.45 -8.42
C MET A 161 -0.65 -4.05 -7.87
N LEU A 162 -1.02 -2.79 -8.08
CA LEU A 162 -2.29 -2.24 -7.62
C LEU A 162 -3.50 -2.63 -8.49
N GLY A 163 -3.32 -3.22 -9.67
CA GLY A 163 -4.41 -3.51 -10.60
C GLY A 163 -5.15 -2.25 -11.04
N HIS A 164 -4.41 -1.22 -11.47
CA HIS A 164 -4.99 -0.04 -12.10
C HIS A 164 -5.22 -0.27 -13.60
N ASN A 165 -6.37 0.17 -14.12
CA ASN A 165 -6.67 0.12 -15.55
C ASN A 165 -5.84 1.12 -16.34
N ASN A 166 -5.48 2.23 -15.71
CA ASN A 166 -4.77 3.33 -16.33
C ASN A 166 -3.64 3.79 -15.38
N ILE A 167 -2.45 3.94 -15.95
CA ILE A 167 -1.26 4.38 -15.21
C ILE A 167 -1.44 5.78 -14.62
N GLN A 168 -2.26 6.64 -15.24
CA GLN A 168 -2.60 7.96 -14.70
C GLN A 168 -3.16 7.89 -13.27
N THR A 169 -3.86 6.80 -12.93
CA THR A 169 -4.32 6.55 -11.55
C THR A 169 -3.15 6.35 -10.59
N THR A 170 -1.99 5.91 -11.07
CA THR A 170 -0.78 5.71 -10.27
C THR A 170 0.11 6.95 -10.27
N GLN A 171 0.09 7.75 -11.35
CA GLN A 171 0.89 8.97 -11.48
C GLN A 171 0.58 10.02 -10.41
N ILE A 172 -0.59 9.96 -9.77
CA ILE A 172 -0.92 10.82 -8.63
C ILE A 172 0.07 10.64 -7.45
N TYR A 173 0.75 9.49 -7.37
CA TYR A 173 1.78 9.20 -6.36
C TYR A 173 3.18 9.66 -6.81
N ALA A 174 3.42 9.75 -8.11
CA ALA A 174 4.73 10.03 -8.70
C ALA A 174 5.04 11.54 -8.67
N ARG A 175 5.33 12.08 -7.49
CA ARG A 175 5.90 13.41 -7.35
C ARG A 175 7.41 13.29 -7.31
N VAL A 176 8.07 13.57 -8.43
CA VAL A 176 9.52 13.71 -8.45
C VAL A 176 9.85 15.01 -7.74
N THR A 177 10.45 14.90 -6.54
CA THR A 177 11.01 16.07 -5.86
C THR A 177 12.37 16.42 -6.46
N PRO A 178 12.85 17.69 -6.38
CA PRO A 178 14.21 18.02 -6.79
C PRO A 178 15.25 17.12 -6.14
N LYS A 179 15.11 16.79 -4.86
CA LYS A 179 15.98 15.87 -4.15
C LYS A 179 16.03 14.50 -4.82
N LYS A 180 14.86 13.91 -5.10
CA LYS A 180 14.77 12.60 -5.78
C LYS A 180 15.42 12.62 -7.16
N LEU A 181 15.22 13.72 -7.91
CA LEU A 181 15.85 13.88 -9.22
C LEU A 181 17.38 13.84 -9.12
N PHE A 182 17.97 14.55 -8.15
CA PHE A 182 19.42 14.53 -7.93
C PHE A 182 19.91 13.14 -7.50
N GLU A 183 19.25 12.50 -6.53
CA GLU A 183 19.59 11.15 -6.07
C GLU A 183 19.55 10.10 -7.22
N ASP A 184 18.56 10.19 -8.10
CA ASP A 184 18.44 9.27 -9.23
C ASP A 184 19.52 9.53 -10.30
N MET A 185 19.89 10.80 -10.53
CA MET A 185 21.01 11.15 -11.41
C MET A 185 22.36 10.71 -10.84
N ASP A 186 22.58 10.87 -9.54
CA ASP A 186 23.81 10.41 -8.88
C ASP A 186 23.94 8.89 -8.97
N LYS A 187 22.85 8.15 -8.74
CA LYS A 187 22.81 6.69 -8.93
C LYS A 187 23.10 6.28 -10.39
N PHE A 188 22.53 7.01 -11.35
CA PHE A 188 22.79 6.77 -12.77
C PHE A 188 24.25 6.99 -13.12
N ILE A 189 24.85 8.08 -12.67
CA ILE A 189 26.27 8.40 -12.90
C ILE A 189 27.16 7.33 -12.28
N GLU A 190 26.91 6.94 -11.03
CA GLU A 190 27.71 5.92 -10.34
C GLU A 190 27.60 4.55 -11.02
N ALA A 191 26.39 4.15 -11.42
CA ALA A 191 26.16 2.88 -12.11
C ALA A 191 26.82 2.82 -13.52
N ASN A 192 27.10 3.98 -14.11
CA ASN A 192 27.64 4.10 -15.47
C ASN A 192 29.05 4.77 -15.51
N LYS A 193 29.74 4.85 -14.37
CA LYS A 193 31.03 5.53 -14.30
C LYS A 193 32.11 4.96 -15.23
N ASP A 194 32.02 3.66 -15.54
CA ASP A 194 32.94 2.97 -16.46
C ASP A 194 32.44 2.98 -17.93
N PHE A 195 31.22 3.49 -18.16
CA PHE A 195 30.61 3.55 -19.48
C PHE A 195 30.98 4.86 -20.18
N LYS A 196 31.82 4.79 -21.24
CA LYS A 196 32.11 5.95 -22.06
C LYS A 196 30.97 6.18 -23.05
N PHE A 197 30.14 7.19 -22.81
CA PHE A 197 29.22 7.66 -23.84
C PHE A 197 30.04 8.29 -24.97
N VAL A 198 30.00 7.68 -26.14
CA VAL A 198 30.57 8.29 -27.36
C VAL A 198 29.55 9.30 -27.86
N LEU A 199 29.91 10.59 -27.82
CA LEU A 199 29.14 11.69 -28.38
C LEU A 199 29.38 11.78 -29.89
#